data_c787760294d2a68a0838f2c155fc7b02
#
_entry.id   c787760294d2a68a0838f2c155fc7b02
#
_cell.length_a   1.000
_cell.length_b   1.000
_cell.length_c   1.000
_cell.angle_alpha   90.00
_cell.angle_beta   90.00
_cell.angle_gamma   90.00
#
_symmetry.space_group_name_H-M   'P 1'
#
loop_
_entity.id
_entity.type
_entity.pdbx_description
1 polymer ?
#
loop_
_entity_poly.entity_id
_entity_poly.type
_entity_poly.pdbx_seq_one_letter_code
_entity_poly.pdbx_strand_id
1 'polypeptide(L)'
;IAVMLEVTAVYRVVSLSGIFIATGLVVLLVVTLIQTMDRIRELELARQREARESLDYLTGLPMRHKGEALILEKMQKQGGCLGFVDMDNLKKINDVYGHKAGDRALRLVGAVLTECMENAVVCRLGGDEFLFYLPEVSEAEMNTRMRSLLDSFRAAKNAAAETSAASLSCGLCMCRQGDNFEEYYIKADKALYYVKQNGKNNYRFYEELEEQQPDADYSK
;
A
#
# COMPACT_ATOMS: atom_id res chain seq x y z
N ILE A 1 6.60 -76.04 35.31
CA ILE A 1 7.80 -75.26 34.88
C ILE A 1 7.66 -74.90 33.39
N ALA A 2 7.32 -75.82 32.47
CA ALA A 2 7.18 -75.48 31.06
C ALA A 2 6.14 -74.39 30.76
N VAL A 3 4.95 -74.47 31.32
CA VAL A 3 3.87 -73.46 31.15
C VAL A 3 4.29 -72.06 31.67
N MET A 4 5.05 -71.99 32.74
CA MET A 4 5.56 -70.71 33.24
C MET A 4 6.64 -70.08 32.31
N LEU A 5 7.44 -70.89 31.68
CA LEU A 5 8.42 -70.43 30.69
C LEU A 5 7.77 -69.88 29.41
N GLU A 6 6.72 -70.55 28.94
CA GLU A 6 5.96 -70.05 27.79
C GLU A 6 5.23 -68.73 28.09
N VAL A 7 4.59 -68.60 29.22
CA VAL A 7 3.90 -67.34 29.64
C VAL A 7 4.91 -66.18 29.75
N THR A 8 6.09 -66.41 30.32
CA THR A 8 7.10 -65.35 30.44
C THR A 8 7.70 -64.98 29.08
N ALA A 9 7.85 -65.95 28.13
CA ALA A 9 8.29 -65.64 26.77
C ALA A 9 7.25 -64.80 26.01
N VAL A 10 5.97 -65.15 26.06
CA VAL A 10 4.90 -64.36 25.46
C VAL A 10 4.82 -62.96 26.04
N TYR A 11 4.94 -62.79 27.36
CA TYR A 11 4.93 -61.48 28.02
C TYR A 11 6.09 -60.60 27.58
N ARG A 12 7.31 -61.16 27.41
CA ARG A 12 8.47 -60.46 26.89
C ARG A 12 8.28 -59.99 25.41
N VAL A 13 7.70 -60.82 24.56
CA VAL A 13 7.45 -60.46 23.16
C VAL A 13 6.42 -59.36 23.08
N VAL A 14 5.34 -59.42 23.84
CA VAL A 14 4.29 -58.37 23.87
C VAL A 14 4.84 -57.06 24.43
N SER A 15 5.66 -57.07 25.46
CA SER A 15 6.27 -55.85 26.02
C SER A 15 7.31 -55.22 25.07
N LEU A 16 8.10 -56.02 24.37
CA LEU A 16 9.06 -55.54 23.34
C LEU A 16 8.31 -54.90 22.16
N SER A 17 7.22 -55.51 21.65
CA SER A 17 6.41 -54.94 20.56
C SER A 17 5.78 -53.62 20.96
N GLY A 18 5.31 -53.49 22.21
CA GLY A 18 4.75 -52.25 22.77
C GLY A 18 5.82 -51.12 22.80
N ILE A 19 7.06 -51.44 23.20
CA ILE A 19 8.16 -50.45 23.17
C ILE A 19 8.49 -50.00 21.74
N PHE A 20 8.53 -50.91 20.75
CA PHE A 20 8.76 -50.52 19.36
C PHE A 20 7.67 -49.66 18.77
N ILE A 21 6.42 -49.94 19.08
CA ILE A 21 5.28 -49.08 18.66
C ILE A 21 5.36 -47.71 19.31
N ALA A 22 5.62 -47.62 20.60
CA ALA A 22 5.77 -46.36 21.32
C ALA A 22 6.93 -45.50 20.78
N THR A 23 8.10 -46.10 20.53
CA THR A 23 9.23 -45.40 19.93
C THR A 23 8.94 -44.94 18.51
N GLY A 24 8.29 -45.76 17.69
CA GLY A 24 7.84 -45.39 16.35
C GLY A 24 6.87 -44.18 16.36
N LEU A 25 5.90 -44.14 17.29
CA LEU A 25 4.99 -43.02 17.46
C LEU A 25 5.72 -41.74 17.89
N VAL A 26 6.68 -41.84 18.79
CA VAL A 26 7.50 -40.69 19.22
C VAL A 26 8.34 -40.14 18.06
N VAL A 27 8.97 -41.01 17.29
CA VAL A 27 9.75 -40.61 16.10
C VAL A 27 8.81 -39.93 15.06
N LEU A 28 7.66 -40.51 14.80
CA LEU A 28 6.67 -39.91 13.89
C LEU A 28 6.22 -38.53 14.38
N LEU A 29 5.95 -38.37 15.67
CA LEU A 29 5.57 -37.11 16.28
C LEU A 29 6.67 -36.07 16.12
N VAL A 30 7.93 -36.44 16.42
CA VAL A 30 9.06 -35.54 16.30
C VAL A 30 9.27 -35.11 14.83
N VAL A 31 9.20 -36.04 13.87
CA VAL A 31 9.32 -35.72 12.45
C VAL A 31 8.20 -34.79 12.02
N THR A 32 6.95 -35.03 12.44
CA THR A 32 5.81 -34.16 12.12
C THR A 32 5.98 -32.76 12.73
N LEU A 33 6.48 -32.66 13.96
CA LEU A 33 6.78 -31.39 14.59
C LEU A 33 7.87 -30.61 13.85
N ILE A 34 8.95 -31.28 13.44
CA ILE A 34 10.02 -30.65 12.65
C ILE A 34 9.46 -30.12 11.32
N GLN A 35 8.69 -30.94 10.60
CA GLN A 35 8.10 -30.53 9.32
C GLN A 35 7.12 -29.36 9.47
N THR A 36 6.33 -29.34 10.55
CA THR A 36 5.42 -28.21 10.79
C THR A 36 6.19 -26.96 11.17
N MET A 37 7.24 -27.04 11.95
CA MET A 37 8.11 -25.89 12.28
C MET A 37 8.80 -25.33 11.03
N ASP A 38 9.32 -26.18 10.15
CA ASP A 38 9.94 -25.75 8.90
C ASP A 38 8.92 -25.04 7.99
N ARG A 39 7.70 -25.57 7.88
CA ARG A 39 6.62 -24.92 7.14
C ARG A 39 6.24 -23.54 7.69
N ILE A 40 6.13 -23.43 9.02
CA ILE A 40 5.84 -22.15 9.69
C ILE A 40 6.96 -21.14 9.36
N ARG A 41 8.22 -21.58 9.44
CA ARG A 41 9.38 -20.75 9.15
C ARG A 41 9.40 -20.26 7.69
N GLU A 42 9.09 -21.13 6.75
CA GLU A 42 8.99 -20.78 5.33
C GLU A 42 7.88 -19.74 5.09
N LEU A 43 6.70 -19.92 5.71
CA LEU A 43 5.59 -18.98 5.63
C LEU A 43 5.94 -17.62 6.24
N GLU A 44 6.64 -17.59 7.37
CA GLU A 44 7.11 -16.34 7.99
C GLU A 44 8.12 -15.62 7.10
N LEU A 45 9.07 -16.34 6.51
CA LEU A 45 10.05 -15.77 5.58
C LEU A 45 9.39 -15.25 4.30
N ALA A 46 8.43 -15.99 3.74
CA ALA A 46 7.65 -15.54 2.59
C ALA A 46 6.86 -14.26 2.90
N ARG A 47 6.17 -14.23 4.05
CA ARG A 47 5.44 -13.04 4.52
C ARG A 47 6.34 -11.82 4.75
N GLN A 48 7.56 -12.04 5.26
CA GLN A 48 8.54 -10.96 5.45
C GLN A 48 9.07 -10.43 4.11
N ARG A 49 9.27 -11.31 3.12
CA ARG A 49 9.66 -10.90 1.75
C ARG A 49 8.55 -10.09 1.10
N GLU A 50 7.33 -10.59 1.11
CA GLU A 50 6.16 -9.89 0.59
C GLU A 50 5.92 -8.53 1.27
N ALA A 51 6.13 -8.45 2.60
CA ALA A 51 6.07 -7.19 3.34
C ALA A 51 7.16 -6.19 2.92
N ARG A 52 8.37 -6.66 2.60
CA ARG A 52 9.49 -5.82 2.12
C ARG A 52 9.29 -5.38 0.67
N GLU A 53 8.82 -6.27 -0.19
CA GLU A 53 8.54 -6.00 -1.60
C GLU A 53 7.32 -5.09 -1.80
N SER A 54 6.53 -4.87 -0.74
CA SER A 54 5.33 -4.03 -0.79
C SER A 54 5.57 -2.54 -0.53
N LEU A 55 6.82 -2.12 -0.28
CA LEU A 55 7.20 -0.73 -0.11
C LEU A 55 8.08 -0.25 -1.27
N ASP A 56 7.81 0.95 -1.76
CA ASP A 56 8.64 1.64 -2.74
C ASP A 56 10.00 2.01 -2.11
N TYR A 57 11.09 1.50 -2.68
CA TYR A 57 12.44 1.69 -2.14
C TYR A 57 12.92 3.15 -2.14
N LEU A 58 12.32 3.98 -3.01
CA LEU A 58 12.69 5.38 -3.16
C LEU A 58 12.03 6.27 -2.10
N THR A 59 10.72 6.10 -1.91
CA THR A 59 9.91 6.96 -1.04
C THR A 59 9.58 6.32 0.31
N GLY A 60 9.75 5.00 0.45
CA GLY A 60 9.34 4.24 1.64
C GLY A 60 7.84 4.04 1.79
N LEU A 61 7.04 4.56 0.85
CA LEU A 61 5.59 4.41 0.85
C LEU A 61 5.16 3.02 0.39
N PRO A 62 3.97 2.54 0.76
CA PRO A 62 3.36 1.38 0.14
C PRO A 62 3.34 1.49 -1.38
N MET A 63 3.66 0.39 -2.07
CA MET A 63 3.47 0.29 -3.52
C MET A 63 1.98 0.08 -3.86
N ARG A 64 1.63 0.23 -5.15
CA ARG A 64 0.25 0.15 -5.69
C ARG A 64 -0.60 -0.92 -5.00
N HIS A 65 -0.27 -2.19 -5.13
CA HIS A 65 -1.11 -3.30 -4.63
C HIS A 65 -1.39 -3.23 -3.13
N LYS A 66 -0.37 -2.92 -2.34
CA LYS A 66 -0.53 -2.77 -0.88
C LYS A 66 -1.32 -1.53 -0.52
N GLY A 67 -1.05 -0.41 -1.21
CA GLY A 67 -1.74 0.85 -1.00
C GLY A 67 -3.22 0.74 -1.30
N GLU A 68 -3.58 0.22 -2.48
CA GLU A 68 -4.96 0.00 -2.91
C GLU A 68 -5.72 -0.92 -1.95
N ALA A 69 -5.09 -2.02 -1.49
CA ALA A 69 -5.70 -2.92 -0.50
C ALA A 69 -5.98 -2.23 0.84
N LEU A 70 -5.05 -1.41 1.34
CA LEU A 70 -5.23 -0.64 2.58
C LEU A 70 -6.30 0.45 2.43
N ILE A 71 -6.34 1.12 1.28
CA ILE A 71 -7.37 2.13 0.96
C ILE A 71 -8.75 1.47 0.93
N LEU A 72 -8.88 0.36 0.20
CA LEU A 72 -10.13 -0.39 0.11
C LEU A 72 -10.63 -0.82 1.49
N GLU A 73 -9.75 -1.35 2.34
CA GLU A 73 -10.10 -1.71 3.71
C GLU A 73 -10.64 -0.52 4.52
N LYS A 74 -10.02 0.67 4.36
CA LYS A 74 -10.48 1.88 5.05
C LYS A 74 -11.79 2.40 4.48
N MET A 75 -11.97 2.44 3.17
CA MET A 75 -13.22 2.86 2.50
C MET A 75 -14.43 2.02 2.92
N GLN A 76 -14.24 0.72 3.16
CA GLN A 76 -15.31 -0.14 3.67
C GLN A 76 -15.75 0.23 5.10
N LYS A 77 -14.88 0.83 5.89
CA LYS A 77 -15.13 1.15 7.30
C LYS A 77 -15.59 2.59 7.50
N GLN A 78 -15.13 3.53 6.71
CA GLN A 78 -15.29 4.96 6.92
C GLN A 78 -15.38 5.68 5.58
N GLY A 79 -16.24 6.69 5.46
CA GLY A 79 -16.20 7.66 4.36
C GLY A 79 -14.96 8.57 4.49
N GLY A 80 -14.63 9.28 3.42
CA GLY A 80 -13.47 10.16 3.40
C GLY A 80 -13.20 10.76 2.03
N CYS A 81 -11.94 11.08 1.72
CA CYS A 81 -11.54 11.62 0.43
C CYS A 81 -10.45 10.74 -0.20
N LEU A 82 -10.67 10.32 -1.45
CA LEU A 82 -9.67 9.71 -2.30
C LEU A 82 -8.99 10.81 -3.12
N GLY A 83 -7.65 10.84 -3.11
CA GLY A 83 -6.87 11.82 -3.87
C GLY A 83 -5.81 11.16 -4.73
N PHE A 84 -5.84 11.47 -6.02
CA PHE A 84 -4.82 11.11 -6.99
C PHE A 84 -3.85 12.28 -7.14
N VAL A 85 -2.56 12.05 -7.03
CA VAL A 85 -1.51 13.06 -7.07
C VAL A 85 -0.46 12.68 -8.11
N ASP A 86 -0.08 13.64 -8.94
CA ASP A 86 0.96 13.47 -9.94
C ASP A 86 1.97 14.61 -9.84
N MET A 87 3.26 14.26 -9.85
CA MET A 87 4.31 15.25 -9.86
C MET A 87 4.60 15.73 -11.28
N ASP A 88 4.26 16.96 -11.57
CA ASP A 88 4.53 17.57 -12.86
C ASP A 88 6.03 17.77 -13.11
N ASN A 89 6.41 17.70 -14.38
CA ASN A 89 7.74 18.02 -14.89
C ASN A 89 8.88 17.07 -14.46
N LEU A 90 8.59 15.85 -13.96
CA LEU A 90 9.64 14.88 -13.60
C LEU A 90 10.60 14.63 -14.76
N LYS A 91 10.08 14.42 -15.98
CA LYS A 91 10.91 14.22 -17.16
C LYS A 91 11.87 15.38 -17.40
N LYS A 92 11.37 16.62 -17.32
CA LYS A 92 12.21 17.83 -17.50
C LYS A 92 13.31 17.92 -16.44
N ILE A 93 13.01 17.57 -15.19
CA ILE A 93 14.00 17.54 -14.10
C ILE A 93 15.07 16.48 -14.40
N ASN A 94 14.66 15.28 -14.82
CA ASN A 94 15.59 14.21 -15.19
C ASN A 94 16.48 14.60 -16.37
N ASP A 95 15.90 15.21 -17.40
CA ASP A 95 16.63 15.60 -18.60
C ASP A 95 17.67 16.70 -18.31
N VAL A 96 17.38 17.64 -17.40
CA VAL A 96 18.26 18.78 -17.08
C VAL A 96 19.27 18.46 -15.99
N TYR A 97 18.84 17.77 -14.92
CA TYR A 97 19.62 17.57 -13.70
C TYR A 97 19.97 16.11 -13.39
N GLY A 98 19.54 15.19 -14.27
CA GLY A 98 19.74 13.74 -14.13
C GLY A 98 18.77 13.06 -13.17
N HIS A 99 18.68 11.72 -13.27
CA HIS A 99 17.74 10.90 -12.51
C HIS A 99 17.82 11.05 -10.98
N LYS A 100 19.01 11.34 -10.44
CA LYS A 100 19.17 11.59 -9.00
C LYS A 100 18.40 12.83 -8.52
N ALA A 101 18.22 13.84 -9.38
CA ALA A 101 17.41 15.01 -9.05
C ALA A 101 15.91 14.66 -9.05
N GLY A 102 15.45 13.89 -10.04
CA GLY A 102 14.08 13.36 -10.05
C GLY A 102 13.77 12.48 -8.85
N ASP A 103 14.72 11.62 -8.46
CA ASP A 103 14.59 10.79 -7.25
C ASP A 103 14.43 11.64 -5.98
N ARG A 104 15.20 12.74 -5.86
CA ARG A 104 15.03 13.67 -4.73
C ARG A 104 13.67 14.35 -4.74
N ALA A 105 13.20 14.76 -5.91
CA ALA A 105 11.88 15.36 -6.06
C ALA A 105 10.76 14.39 -5.67
N LEU A 106 10.84 13.13 -6.09
CA LEU A 106 9.88 12.08 -5.72
C LEU A 106 9.88 11.79 -4.21
N ARG A 107 11.06 11.72 -3.57
CA ARG A 107 11.14 11.61 -2.11
C ARG A 107 10.49 12.79 -1.40
N LEU A 108 10.66 13.98 -1.94
CA LEU A 108 10.05 15.19 -1.40
C LEU A 108 8.52 15.11 -1.48
N VAL A 109 7.96 14.66 -2.61
CA VAL A 109 6.49 14.44 -2.74
C VAL A 109 5.99 13.47 -1.67
N GLY A 110 6.64 12.30 -1.53
CA GLY A 110 6.26 11.31 -0.53
C GLY A 110 6.31 11.85 0.90
N ALA A 111 7.36 12.60 1.24
CA ALA A 111 7.51 13.19 2.57
C ALA A 111 6.43 14.24 2.87
N VAL A 112 6.20 15.18 1.95
CA VAL A 112 5.19 16.24 2.13
C VAL A 112 3.77 15.67 2.16
N LEU A 113 3.48 14.67 1.32
CA LEU A 113 2.19 13.97 1.37
C LEU A 113 1.95 13.31 2.74
N THR A 114 2.96 12.61 3.25
CA THR A 114 2.84 11.93 4.57
C THR A 114 2.65 12.93 5.70
N GLU A 115 3.35 14.05 5.66
CA GLU A 115 3.27 15.11 6.68
C GLU A 115 1.92 15.84 6.65
N CYS A 116 1.46 16.25 5.46
CA CYS A 116 0.23 17.04 5.33
C CYS A 116 -1.05 16.20 5.43
N MET A 117 -0.97 14.89 5.12
CA MET A 117 -2.09 13.94 5.13
C MET A 117 -2.00 12.99 6.32
N GLU A 118 -1.85 13.54 7.52
CA GLU A 118 -1.85 12.75 8.76
C GLU A 118 -3.10 11.87 8.84
N ASN A 119 -2.93 10.60 9.22
CA ASN A 119 -3.94 9.54 9.26
C ASN A 119 -4.42 9.02 7.89
N ALA A 120 -3.93 9.56 6.77
CA ALA A 120 -4.21 8.99 5.46
C ALA A 120 -3.41 7.71 5.22
N VAL A 121 -3.95 6.85 4.37
CA VAL A 121 -3.14 5.86 3.65
C VAL A 121 -2.57 6.56 2.43
N VAL A 122 -1.25 6.64 2.33
CA VAL A 122 -0.55 7.20 1.16
C VAL A 122 0.23 6.08 0.49
N CYS A 123 0.19 5.99 -0.84
CA CYS A 123 0.97 5.02 -1.60
C CYS A 123 1.49 5.62 -2.91
N ARG A 124 2.55 5.00 -3.45
CA ARG A 124 3.08 5.31 -4.76
C ARG A 124 2.61 4.28 -5.78
N LEU A 125 1.96 4.74 -6.85
CA LEU A 125 1.43 3.86 -7.90
C LEU A 125 2.52 3.47 -8.90
N GLY A 126 3.49 4.33 -9.12
CA GLY A 126 4.63 4.16 -10.02
C GLY A 126 5.02 5.48 -10.69
N GLY A 127 6.22 5.58 -11.23
CA GLY A 127 6.66 6.83 -11.88
C GLY A 127 6.53 8.05 -10.96
N ASP A 128 5.72 9.00 -11.37
CA ASP A 128 5.39 10.25 -10.70
C ASP A 128 4.00 10.28 -10.02
N GLU A 129 3.30 9.14 -9.98
CA GLU A 129 1.93 9.01 -9.50
C GLU A 129 1.85 8.50 -8.07
N PHE A 130 1.02 9.16 -7.26
CA PHE A 130 0.70 8.80 -5.88
C PHE A 130 -0.80 8.78 -5.68
N LEU A 131 -1.25 7.98 -4.71
CA LEU A 131 -2.64 7.89 -4.30
C LEU A 131 -2.71 8.02 -2.79
N PHE A 132 -3.73 8.71 -2.28
CA PHE A 132 -4.00 8.73 -0.85
C PHE A 132 -5.49 8.57 -0.57
N TYR A 133 -5.80 8.07 0.61
CA TYR A 133 -7.15 8.06 1.16
C TYR A 133 -7.13 8.60 2.58
N LEU A 134 -7.81 9.71 2.81
CA LEU A 134 -7.98 10.32 4.12
C LEU A 134 -9.39 10.03 4.64
N PRO A 135 -9.55 9.17 5.66
CA PRO A 135 -10.87 8.88 6.24
C PRO A 135 -11.38 10.04 7.10
N GLU A 136 -12.69 10.07 7.28
CA GLU A 136 -13.39 10.98 8.22
C GLU A 136 -13.07 12.46 8.02
N VAL A 137 -12.87 12.88 6.78
CA VAL A 137 -12.57 14.26 6.40
C VAL A 137 -13.76 14.91 5.70
N SER A 138 -14.06 16.16 6.03
CA SER A 138 -14.98 16.99 5.28
C SER A 138 -14.30 17.64 4.07
N GLU A 139 -15.08 18.03 3.07
CA GLU A 139 -14.56 18.75 1.91
C GLU A 139 -13.86 20.06 2.30
N ALA A 140 -14.43 20.83 3.25
CA ALA A 140 -13.82 22.07 3.74
C ALA A 140 -12.47 21.84 4.40
N GLU A 141 -12.35 20.80 5.21
CA GLU A 141 -11.06 20.39 5.81
C GLU A 141 -10.08 19.91 4.74
N MET A 142 -10.55 19.10 3.77
CA MET A 142 -9.72 18.62 2.68
C MET A 142 -9.18 19.78 1.83
N ASN A 143 -10.00 20.79 1.54
CA ASN A 143 -9.56 22.03 0.88
C ASN A 143 -8.43 22.72 1.65
N THR A 144 -8.53 22.78 2.97
CA THR A 144 -7.49 23.37 3.83
C THR A 144 -6.20 22.55 3.77
N ARG A 145 -6.29 21.24 3.87
CA ARG A 145 -5.14 20.32 3.77
C ARG A 145 -4.47 20.37 2.40
N MET A 146 -5.24 20.47 1.31
CA MET A 146 -4.70 20.58 -0.05
C MET A 146 -3.93 21.88 -0.28
N ARG A 147 -4.44 22.99 0.23
CA ARG A 147 -3.70 24.27 0.18
C ARG A 147 -2.39 24.16 0.95
N SER A 148 -2.43 23.63 2.17
CA SER A 148 -1.23 23.39 2.98
C SER A 148 -0.23 22.48 2.25
N LEU A 149 -0.69 21.40 1.62
CA LEU A 149 0.14 20.49 0.83
C LEU A 149 0.88 21.22 -0.31
N LEU A 150 0.14 21.98 -1.12
CA LEU A 150 0.74 22.71 -2.24
C LEU A 150 1.72 23.79 -1.78
N ASP A 151 1.41 24.49 -0.68
CA ASP A 151 2.29 25.52 -0.12
C ASP A 151 3.55 24.92 0.53
N SER A 152 3.41 23.82 1.29
CA SER A 152 4.54 23.09 1.87
C SER A 152 5.45 22.50 0.78
N PHE A 153 4.85 21.90 -0.27
CA PHE A 153 5.63 21.40 -1.40
C PHE A 153 6.36 22.54 -2.13
N ARG A 154 5.70 23.67 -2.36
CA ARG A 154 6.30 24.85 -2.99
C ARG A 154 7.46 25.39 -2.17
N ALA A 155 7.34 25.46 -0.86
CA ALA A 155 8.43 25.90 0.03
C ALA A 155 9.61 24.93 -0.01
N ALA A 156 9.34 23.65 0.13
CA ALA A 156 10.37 22.59 0.18
C ALA A 156 11.12 22.41 -1.15
N LYS A 157 10.42 22.43 -2.30
CA LYS A 157 11.07 22.29 -3.61
C LYS A 157 12.02 23.44 -3.96
N ASN A 158 11.78 24.62 -3.43
CA ASN A 158 12.61 25.80 -3.67
C ASN A 158 13.92 25.80 -2.85
N ALA A 159 14.10 24.85 -1.94
CA ALA A 159 15.35 24.69 -1.20
C ALA A 159 16.52 24.24 -2.09
N ALA A 160 16.22 23.64 -3.27
CA ALA A 160 17.24 23.26 -4.25
C ALA A 160 16.81 23.66 -5.67
N ALA A 161 17.74 24.26 -6.45
CA ALA A 161 17.45 24.70 -7.82
C ALA A 161 16.96 23.56 -8.72
N GLU A 162 17.47 22.36 -8.52
CA GLU A 162 17.15 21.16 -9.30
C GLU A 162 15.72 20.64 -9.13
N THR A 163 15.07 20.94 -7.99
CA THR A 163 13.67 20.56 -7.74
C THR A 163 12.69 21.72 -7.99
N SER A 164 13.17 22.91 -8.25
CA SER A 164 12.37 24.13 -8.38
C SER A 164 11.30 24.08 -9.46
N ALA A 165 11.55 23.30 -10.53
CA ALA A 165 10.61 23.12 -11.65
C ALA A 165 9.44 22.15 -11.33
N ALA A 166 9.52 21.38 -10.24
CA ALA A 166 8.45 20.45 -9.85
C ALA A 166 7.18 21.20 -9.42
N SER A 167 6.03 20.61 -9.69
CA SER A 167 4.75 21.01 -9.12
C SER A 167 3.87 19.78 -8.88
N LEU A 168 2.76 19.94 -8.19
CA LEU A 168 1.80 18.87 -7.96
C LEU A 168 0.48 19.19 -8.62
N SER A 169 -0.05 18.24 -9.36
CA SER A 169 -1.43 18.22 -9.86
C SER A 169 -2.20 17.16 -9.11
N CYS A 170 -3.39 17.49 -8.61
CA CYS A 170 -4.16 16.58 -7.76
C CYS A 170 -5.62 16.54 -8.19
N GLY A 171 -6.19 15.33 -8.25
CA GLY A 171 -7.60 15.09 -8.43
C GLY A 171 -8.20 14.44 -7.20
N LEU A 172 -9.34 14.91 -6.73
CA LEU A 172 -9.97 14.53 -5.48
C LEU A 172 -11.39 14.04 -5.72
N CYS A 173 -11.85 13.11 -4.91
CA CYS A 173 -13.24 12.68 -4.89
C CYS A 173 -13.69 12.33 -3.46
N MET A 174 -14.85 12.86 -3.03
CA MET A 174 -15.42 12.56 -1.72
C MET A 174 -16.16 11.23 -1.75
N CYS A 175 -15.77 10.29 -0.89
CA CYS A 175 -16.27 8.92 -0.84
C CYS A 175 -17.14 8.72 0.40
N ARG A 176 -18.25 7.96 0.27
CA ARG A 176 -19.03 7.45 1.39
C ARG A 176 -18.51 6.09 1.83
N GLN A 177 -18.84 5.71 3.06
CA GLN A 177 -18.53 4.37 3.56
C GLN A 177 -19.13 3.28 2.64
N GLY A 178 -18.29 2.30 2.26
CA GLY A 178 -18.73 1.16 1.44
C GLY A 178 -18.84 1.43 -0.05
N ASP A 179 -18.50 2.63 -0.52
CA ASP A 179 -18.47 2.95 -1.94
C ASP A 179 -17.48 2.08 -2.72
N ASN A 180 -17.71 1.96 -4.03
CA ASN A 180 -16.87 1.16 -4.92
C ASN A 180 -15.54 1.89 -5.21
N PHE A 181 -14.43 1.31 -4.81
CA PHE A 181 -13.08 1.87 -5.01
C PHE A 181 -12.78 2.21 -6.47
N GLU A 182 -13.09 1.30 -7.41
CA GLU A 182 -12.79 1.48 -8.84
C GLU A 182 -13.53 2.69 -9.43
N GLU A 183 -14.78 2.91 -9.03
CA GLU A 183 -15.56 4.07 -9.47
C GLU A 183 -14.91 5.36 -8.99
N TYR A 184 -14.53 5.44 -7.72
CA TYR A 184 -13.94 6.65 -7.14
C TYR A 184 -12.49 6.88 -7.59
N TYR A 185 -11.76 5.79 -7.88
CA TYR A 185 -10.46 5.87 -8.53
C TYR A 185 -10.57 6.57 -9.89
N ILE A 186 -11.54 6.16 -10.73
CA ILE A 186 -11.80 6.78 -12.04
C ILE A 186 -12.22 8.25 -11.88
N LYS A 187 -13.04 8.58 -10.90
CA LYS A 187 -13.47 9.97 -10.62
C LYS A 187 -12.29 10.86 -10.23
N ALA A 188 -11.43 10.40 -9.31
CA ALA A 188 -10.24 11.14 -8.91
C ALA A 188 -9.24 11.30 -10.06
N ASP A 189 -9.06 10.28 -10.92
CA ASP A 189 -8.21 10.37 -12.11
C ASP A 189 -8.74 11.39 -13.13
N LYS A 190 -10.06 11.42 -13.38
CA LYS A 190 -10.69 12.43 -14.24
C LYS A 190 -10.47 13.86 -13.71
N ALA A 191 -10.59 14.05 -12.39
CA ALA A 191 -10.31 15.35 -11.77
C ALA A 191 -8.83 15.74 -11.92
N LEU A 192 -7.90 14.80 -11.75
CA LEU A 192 -6.47 15.02 -12.01
C LEU A 192 -6.22 15.39 -13.47
N TYR A 193 -6.83 14.67 -14.41
CA TYR A 193 -6.70 14.95 -15.82
C TYR A 193 -7.16 16.37 -16.16
N TYR A 194 -8.29 16.82 -15.60
CA TYR A 194 -8.77 18.19 -15.74
C TYR A 194 -7.72 19.20 -15.25
N VAL A 195 -7.12 18.99 -14.08
CA VAL A 195 -6.07 19.88 -13.55
C VAL A 195 -4.87 19.94 -14.51
N LYS A 196 -4.42 18.78 -15.02
CA LYS A 196 -3.31 18.72 -15.99
C LYS A 196 -3.59 19.48 -17.29
N GLN A 197 -4.83 19.50 -17.78
CA GLN A 197 -5.25 20.24 -18.96
C GLN A 197 -5.40 21.75 -18.69
N ASN A 198 -5.66 22.17 -17.46
CA ASN A 198 -5.97 23.55 -17.08
C ASN A 198 -4.82 24.24 -16.32
N GLY A 199 -3.58 23.96 -16.68
CA GLY A 199 -2.41 24.71 -16.21
C GLY A 199 -1.60 24.04 -15.14
N LYS A 200 -1.99 22.83 -14.65
CA LYS A 200 -1.25 22.07 -13.64
C LYS A 200 -1.11 22.79 -12.30
N ASN A 201 -0.27 22.29 -11.40
CA ASN A 201 0.07 22.92 -10.12
C ASN A 201 -1.15 23.38 -9.31
N ASN A 202 -2.17 22.54 -9.23
CA ASN A 202 -3.44 22.80 -8.58
C ASN A 202 -4.12 21.49 -8.15
N TYR A 203 -5.28 21.60 -7.52
CA TYR A 203 -6.16 20.48 -7.25
C TYR A 203 -7.59 20.78 -7.67
N ARG A 204 -8.39 19.73 -7.87
CA ARG A 204 -9.82 19.84 -8.19
C ARG A 204 -10.58 18.66 -7.59
N PHE A 205 -11.77 18.91 -7.08
CA PHE A 205 -12.73 17.86 -6.74
C PHE A 205 -13.50 17.44 -7.97
N TYR A 206 -13.80 16.14 -8.09
CA TYR A 206 -14.60 15.61 -9.18
C TYR A 206 -16.03 16.19 -9.16
N GLU A 207 -16.60 16.37 -7.98
CA GLU A 207 -17.93 16.94 -7.77
C GLU A 207 -18.07 18.35 -8.38
N GLU A 208 -17.02 19.16 -8.35
CA GLU A 208 -16.99 20.47 -8.99
C GLU A 208 -17.04 20.39 -10.53
N LEU A 209 -16.57 19.28 -11.12
CA LEU A 209 -16.62 19.06 -12.56
C LEU A 209 -18.02 18.66 -13.02
N GLU A 210 -18.71 17.82 -12.25
CA GLU A 210 -20.09 17.43 -12.53
C GLU A 210 -21.04 18.64 -12.51
N GLU A 211 -20.83 19.58 -11.59
CA GLU A 211 -21.61 20.83 -11.53
C GLU A 211 -21.39 21.75 -12.74
N GLN A 212 -20.17 21.74 -13.31
CA GLN A 212 -19.82 22.62 -14.44
C GLN A 212 -20.18 22.03 -15.81
N GLN A 213 -20.24 20.71 -15.96
CA GLN A 213 -20.55 20.02 -17.22
C GLN A 213 -21.34 18.72 -16.94
N PRO A 214 -22.64 18.80 -16.68
CA PRO A 214 -23.46 17.62 -16.35
C PRO A 214 -23.56 16.57 -17.47
N ASP A 215 -23.15 16.88 -18.73
CA ASP A 215 -23.28 16.00 -19.91
C ASP A 215 -21.94 15.70 -20.62
N ALA A 216 -20.78 15.97 -20.05
CA ALA A 216 -19.51 15.66 -20.70
C ALA A 216 -19.19 14.16 -20.59
N ASP A 217 -19.33 13.43 -21.70
CA ASP A 217 -18.87 12.03 -21.83
C ASP A 217 -17.33 11.98 -21.85
N TYR A 218 -16.72 11.65 -20.72
CA TYR A 218 -15.26 11.48 -20.55
C TYR A 218 -14.77 10.08 -20.93
N SER A 219 -15.53 9.31 -21.74
CA SER A 219 -15.13 8.00 -22.26
C SER A 219 -14.23 8.15 -23.50
N LYS A 220 -12.91 8.46 -23.28
CA LYS A 220 -11.88 8.24 -24.30
C LYS A 220 -10.61 7.74 -23.67
#